data_73ba65337301ecfb9245263fc9ee7130
#
_entry.id   73ba65337301ecfb9245263fc9ee7130
#
_cell.length_a   1.000
_cell.length_b   1.000
_cell.length_c   1.000
_cell.angle_alpha   90.00
_cell.angle_beta   90.00
_cell.angle_gamma   90.00
#
_symmetry.space_group_name_H-M   'P 1'
#
loop_
_entity.id
_entity.type
_entity.pdbx_description
1 polymer ?
#
loop_
_entity_poly.entity_id
_entity_poly.type
_entity_poly.pdbx_seq_one_letter_code
_entity_poly.pdbx_strand_id
1 'polypeptide(L)'
;MACCLMSWVLYVALPWLMALTAWLKIADADLTLLFKSKFGRSIATLKGKVIWITGASSGIGEYLAYELAKVGSCLVLSGTNLENLEHVKNHCLEFGKEKGTEVLVLPFSICDFSSHSEQLRKVLDHFGKLDILVNNAGRSQRASFEEIPVEIDKEMFDCNVFGAISLTRVVVKYFKEKNVQGHVVVTSSTAGKLGAPFSATYTGSKHALQGYFECLRLEGVLLGGLDVTIACPGPVFSRIRERAFTATPGKLYNMKDTPKSRLMPTDRCARLMAVAIANKMDEVWISENPILLTMYLAQYAPSIFRNYVMKLLFTRERVMKLREGQ
;
A
#
# COMPACT_ATOMS: atom_id res chain seq x y z
N MET A 1 -21.97 -29.85 37.01
CA MET A 1 -21.79 -28.53 36.37
C MET A 1 -20.33 -28.04 36.34
N ALA A 2 -19.62 -28.03 37.47
CA ALA A 2 -18.21 -27.56 37.50
C ALA A 2 -17.24 -28.39 36.64
N CYS A 3 -17.39 -29.71 36.59
CA CYS A 3 -16.54 -30.58 35.76
C CYS A 3 -16.73 -30.35 34.24
N CYS A 4 -17.97 -30.10 33.84
CA CYS A 4 -18.29 -29.77 32.44
C CYS A 4 -17.75 -28.42 31.98
N LEU A 5 -17.80 -27.42 32.89
CA LEU A 5 -17.22 -26.08 32.65
C LEU A 5 -15.69 -26.13 32.55
N MET A 6 -15.05 -26.93 33.41
CA MET A 6 -13.60 -27.12 33.42
C MET A 6 -13.11 -27.84 32.16
N SER A 7 -13.85 -28.84 31.67
CA SER A 7 -13.58 -29.54 30.42
C SER A 7 -13.71 -28.56 29.22
N TRP A 8 -14.75 -27.72 29.21
CA TRP A 8 -14.95 -26.72 28.16
C TRP A 8 -13.80 -25.71 28.10
N VAL A 9 -13.32 -25.20 29.24
CA VAL A 9 -12.18 -24.30 29.33
C VAL A 9 -10.90 -24.97 28.83
N LEU A 10 -10.60 -26.19 29.24
CA LEU A 10 -9.37 -26.89 28.87
C LEU A 10 -9.34 -27.31 27.40
N TYR A 11 -10.42 -27.83 26.87
CA TYR A 11 -10.44 -28.42 25.53
C TYR A 11 -10.89 -27.44 24.41
N VAL A 12 -11.55 -26.36 24.77
CA VAL A 12 -12.02 -25.36 23.79
C VAL A 12 -11.33 -24.01 23.99
N ALA A 13 -11.52 -23.37 25.15
CA ALA A 13 -11.03 -22.00 25.36
C ALA A 13 -9.49 -21.91 25.33
N LEU A 14 -8.78 -22.86 25.94
CA LEU A 14 -7.32 -22.83 26.00
C LEU A 14 -6.65 -22.97 24.60
N PRO A 15 -7.06 -23.93 23.72
CA PRO A 15 -6.53 -24.00 22.35
C PRO A 15 -6.80 -22.72 21.54
N TRP A 16 -7.99 -22.12 21.69
CA TRP A 16 -8.30 -20.84 21.04
C TRP A 16 -7.42 -19.70 21.54
N LEU A 17 -7.18 -19.62 22.84
CA LEU A 17 -6.29 -18.62 23.43
C LEU A 17 -4.83 -18.84 22.98
N MET A 18 -4.38 -20.08 22.89
CA MET A 18 -3.06 -20.42 22.38
C MET A 18 -2.94 -20.06 20.88
N ALA A 19 -3.93 -20.37 20.07
CA ALA A 19 -3.97 -20.00 18.66
C ALA A 19 -3.96 -18.46 18.47
N LEU A 20 -4.75 -17.74 19.26
CA LEU A 20 -4.79 -16.30 19.27
C LEU A 20 -3.44 -15.67 19.67
N THR A 21 -2.80 -16.19 20.72
CA THR A 21 -1.49 -15.71 21.17
C THR A 21 -0.38 -16.03 20.16
N ALA A 22 -0.42 -17.19 19.53
CA ALA A 22 0.49 -17.54 18.45
C ALA A 22 0.29 -16.60 17.25
N TRP A 23 -0.95 -16.36 16.83
CA TRP A 23 -1.27 -15.44 15.76
C TRP A 23 -0.80 -13.99 16.09
N LEU A 24 -1.06 -13.51 17.31
CA LEU A 24 -0.59 -12.20 17.77
C LEU A 24 0.93 -12.04 17.70
N LYS A 25 1.70 -13.14 17.79
CA LYS A 25 3.16 -13.08 17.71
C LYS A 25 3.69 -13.09 16.27
N ILE A 26 3.01 -13.82 15.36
CA ILE A 26 3.55 -14.09 14.02
C ILE A 26 2.78 -13.40 12.87
N ALA A 27 1.60 -12.84 13.16
CA ALA A 27 0.82 -12.19 12.12
C ALA A 27 1.50 -10.93 11.61
N ASP A 28 1.65 -10.86 10.30
CA ASP A 28 2.23 -9.75 9.55
C ASP A 28 1.24 -9.15 8.52
N ALA A 29 0.01 -9.62 8.55
CA ALA A 29 -1.11 -9.08 7.79
C ALA A 29 -2.45 -9.44 8.46
N ASP A 30 -3.55 -8.85 7.97
CA ASP A 30 -4.88 -9.21 8.43
C ASP A 30 -5.20 -10.69 8.15
N LEU A 31 -6.16 -11.22 8.95
CA LEU A 31 -6.53 -12.65 8.88
C LEU A 31 -6.99 -13.09 7.50
N THR A 32 -7.74 -12.24 6.81
CA THR A 32 -8.29 -12.58 5.49
C THR A 32 -7.18 -12.69 4.47
N LEU A 33 -6.22 -11.77 4.48
CA LEU A 33 -5.05 -11.81 3.61
C LEU A 33 -4.17 -13.00 3.91
N LEU A 34 -3.91 -13.31 5.20
CA LEU A 34 -3.15 -14.51 5.59
C LEU A 34 -3.84 -15.79 5.14
N PHE A 35 -5.17 -15.89 5.27
CA PHE A 35 -5.95 -17.01 4.75
C PHE A 35 -5.82 -17.11 3.22
N LYS A 36 -6.01 -16.00 2.50
CA LYS A 36 -5.89 -15.96 1.03
C LYS A 36 -4.47 -16.26 0.55
N SER A 37 -3.43 -15.93 1.33
CA SER A 37 -2.04 -16.28 0.99
C SER A 37 -1.75 -17.77 0.98
N LYS A 38 -2.54 -18.58 1.72
CA LYS A 38 -2.41 -20.03 1.79
C LYS A 38 -3.45 -20.78 0.92
N PHE A 39 -4.68 -20.28 0.90
CA PHE A 39 -5.83 -21.00 0.33
C PHE A 39 -6.52 -20.22 -0.81
N GLY A 40 -6.05 -19.02 -1.13
CA GLY A 40 -6.62 -18.20 -2.18
C GLY A 40 -6.08 -18.52 -3.57
N ARG A 41 -6.41 -17.65 -4.52
CA ARG A 41 -5.90 -17.73 -5.89
C ARG A 41 -4.39 -17.48 -5.89
N SER A 42 -3.66 -18.30 -6.65
CA SER A 42 -2.23 -18.10 -6.83
C SER A 42 -1.92 -16.79 -7.56
N ILE A 43 -0.81 -16.14 -7.22
CA ILE A 43 -0.27 -14.98 -7.95
C ILE A 43 -0.05 -15.33 -9.44
N ALA A 44 0.17 -16.59 -9.78
CA ALA A 44 0.33 -17.06 -11.16
C ALA A 44 -0.90 -16.75 -12.07
N THR A 45 -2.07 -16.46 -11.50
CA THR A 45 -3.25 -15.99 -12.25
C THR A 45 -3.07 -14.62 -12.87
N LEU A 46 -2.02 -13.89 -12.48
CA LEU A 46 -1.65 -12.59 -13.05
C LEU A 46 -0.73 -12.70 -14.27
N LYS A 47 -0.38 -13.92 -14.70
CA LYS A 47 0.41 -14.16 -15.91
C LYS A 47 -0.25 -13.52 -17.14
N GLY A 48 0.52 -12.78 -17.95
CA GLY A 48 0.05 -12.08 -19.15
C GLY A 48 -0.89 -10.91 -18.91
N LYS A 49 -1.16 -10.54 -17.64
CA LYS A 49 -1.87 -9.31 -17.29
C LYS A 49 -0.95 -8.12 -17.50
N VAL A 50 -1.47 -7.06 -18.13
CA VAL A 50 -0.78 -5.77 -18.25
C VAL A 50 -1.05 -4.96 -16.98
N ILE A 51 0.01 -4.73 -16.20
CA ILE A 51 -0.06 -4.09 -14.88
C ILE A 51 0.79 -2.82 -14.88
N TRP A 52 0.15 -1.68 -14.70
CA TRP A 52 0.81 -0.38 -14.62
C TRP A 52 1.06 0.02 -13.17
N ILE A 53 2.34 0.18 -12.78
CA ILE A 53 2.75 0.52 -11.42
C ILE A 53 3.36 1.92 -11.40
N THR A 54 2.74 2.84 -10.66
CA THR A 54 3.33 4.16 -10.40
C THR A 54 4.24 4.12 -9.17
N GLY A 55 5.30 4.94 -9.15
CA GLY A 55 6.29 4.89 -8.07
C GLY A 55 7.09 3.57 -8.06
N ALA A 56 7.32 2.98 -9.23
CA ALA A 56 8.00 1.70 -9.40
C ALA A 56 9.52 1.77 -9.27
N SER A 57 10.10 2.97 -9.16
CA SER A 57 11.56 3.17 -9.14
C SER A 57 12.23 2.82 -7.80
N SER A 58 11.49 2.46 -6.75
CA SER A 58 12.03 2.09 -5.45
C SER A 58 10.98 1.51 -4.50
N GLY A 59 11.41 0.78 -3.47
CA GLY A 59 10.60 0.34 -2.35
C GLY A 59 9.47 -0.61 -2.74
N ILE A 60 8.25 -0.38 -2.23
CA ILE A 60 7.13 -1.31 -2.43
C ILE A 60 6.81 -1.51 -3.91
N GLY A 61 6.81 -0.44 -4.71
CA GLY A 61 6.51 -0.52 -6.15
C GLY A 61 7.55 -1.32 -6.94
N GLU A 62 8.82 -1.17 -6.62
CA GLU A 62 9.93 -1.93 -7.17
C GLU A 62 9.78 -3.43 -6.86
N TYR A 63 9.65 -3.78 -5.59
CA TYR A 63 9.53 -5.19 -5.18
C TYR A 63 8.22 -5.84 -5.65
N LEU A 64 7.13 -5.06 -5.76
CA LEU A 64 5.89 -5.55 -6.37
C LEU A 64 6.10 -5.88 -7.86
N ALA A 65 6.85 -5.05 -8.58
CA ALA A 65 7.22 -5.35 -9.98
C ALA A 65 8.01 -6.66 -10.07
N TYR A 66 8.95 -6.91 -9.15
CA TYR A 66 9.69 -8.17 -9.09
C TYR A 66 8.79 -9.39 -8.85
N GLU A 67 7.86 -9.32 -7.88
CA GLU A 67 6.94 -10.42 -7.60
C GLU A 67 6.01 -10.73 -8.78
N LEU A 68 5.57 -9.71 -9.50
CA LEU A 68 4.73 -9.84 -10.69
C LEU A 68 5.52 -10.35 -11.90
N ALA A 69 6.78 -9.93 -12.05
CA ALA A 69 7.66 -10.43 -13.09
C ALA A 69 7.91 -11.94 -12.96
N LYS A 70 8.13 -12.46 -11.75
CA LYS A 70 8.33 -13.89 -11.47
C LYS A 70 7.21 -14.78 -11.99
N VAL A 71 6.01 -14.24 -12.20
CA VAL A 71 4.85 -15.00 -12.69
C VAL A 71 4.52 -14.73 -14.16
N GLY A 72 5.27 -13.85 -14.85
CA GLY A 72 5.08 -13.57 -16.27
C GLY A 72 4.02 -12.51 -16.55
N SER A 73 3.85 -11.51 -15.66
CA SER A 73 3.03 -10.34 -15.95
C SER A 73 3.76 -9.40 -16.94
N CYS A 74 3.00 -8.66 -17.74
CA CYS A 74 3.50 -7.54 -18.54
C CYS A 74 3.44 -6.27 -17.69
N LEU A 75 4.56 -5.56 -17.55
CA LEU A 75 4.69 -4.48 -16.58
C LEU A 75 4.90 -3.12 -17.24
N VAL A 76 4.21 -2.09 -16.75
CA VAL A 76 4.52 -0.70 -17.04
C VAL A 76 5.05 -0.06 -15.74
N LEU A 77 6.31 0.39 -15.80
CA LEU A 77 7.01 0.96 -14.65
C LEU A 77 7.11 2.47 -14.78
N SER A 78 6.45 3.21 -13.89
CA SER A 78 6.43 4.68 -13.90
C SER A 78 6.97 5.29 -12.63
N GLY A 79 7.62 6.43 -12.78
CA GLY A 79 8.22 7.23 -11.72
C GLY A 79 9.07 8.35 -12.32
N THR A 80 9.73 9.14 -11.49
CA THR A 80 10.52 10.31 -11.96
C THR A 80 12.00 10.02 -12.19
N ASN A 81 12.53 8.89 -11.69
CA ASN A 81 13.94 8.54 -11.83
C ASN A 81 14.09 7.44 -12.88
N LEU A 82 14.52 7.82 -14.09
CA LEU A 82 14.69 6.92 -15.23
C LEU A 82 15.74 5.82 -14.95
N GLU A 83 16.88 6.17 -14.37
CA GLU A 83 17.96 5.21 -14.08
C GLU A 83 17.47 4.07 -13.17
N ASN A 84 16.78 4.43 -12.07
CA ASN A 84 16.21 3.43 -11.17
C ASN A 84 15.11 2.60 -11.86
N LEU A 85 14.29 3.18 -12.73
CA LEU A 85 13.27 2.44 -13.49
C LEU A 85 13.92 1.43 -14.45
N GLU A 86 14.99 1.79 -15.15
CA GLU A 86 15.73 0.85 -16.02
C GLU A 86 16.42 -0.24 -15.20
N HIS A 87 16.95 0.09 -14.03
CA HIS A 87 17.48 -0.92 -13.10
C HIS A 87 16.39 -1.94 -12.69
N VAL A 88 15.22 -1.46 -12.29
CA VAL A 88 14.08 -2.32 -11.93
C VAL A 88 13.62 -3.16 -13.12
N LYS A 89 13.54 -2.59 -14.31
CA LYS A 89 13.23 -3.32 -15.54
C LYS A 89 14.19 -4.49 -15.78
N ASN A 90 15.50 -4.24 -15.68
CA ASN A 90 16.51 -5.28 -15.90
C ASN A 90 16.32 -6.46 -14.95
N HIS A 91 16.08 -6.21 -13.66
CA HIS A 91 15.76 -7.27 -12.70
C HIS A 91 14.43 -7.96 -12.99
N CYS A 92 13.40 -7.22 -13.39
CA CYS A 92 12.12 -7.84 -13.78
C CYS A 92 12.30 -8.78 -14.99
N LEU A 93 13.07 -8.40 -15.98
CA LEU A 93 13.37 -9.24 -17.15
C LEU A 93 14.19 -10.49 -16.77
N GLU A 94 15.13 -10.36 -15.83
CA GLU A 94 15.88 -11.48 -15.28
C GLU A 94 14.96 -12.47 -14.54
N PHE A 95 14.16 -11.99 -13.58
CA PHE A 95 13.25 -12.84 -12.79
C PHE A 95 12.14 -13.47 -13.63
N GLY A 96 11.68 -12.79 -14.66
CA GLY A 96 10.59 -13.23 -15.54
C GLY A 96 11.05 -13.89 -16.84
N LYS A 97 12.37 -14.15 -17.04
CA LYS A 97 12.94 -14.65 -18.28
C LYS A 97 12.23 -15.88 -18.84
N GLU A 98 12.00 -16.88 -18.01
CA GLU A 98 11.35 -18.13 -18.40
C GLU A 98 9.81 -18.03 -18.46
N LYS A 99 9.23 -16.93 -18.01
CA LYS A 99 7.77 -16.72 -17.93
C LYS A 99 7.22 -15.81 -19.02
N GLY A 100 8.10 -15.17 -19.80
CA GLY A 100 7.72 -14.26 -20.88
C GLY A 100 7.27 -12.88 -20.38
N THR A 101 7.88 -12.41 -19.29
CA THR A 101 7.64 -11.04 -18.79
C THR A 101 8.14 -10.01 -19.79
N GLU A 102 7.30 -9.02 -20.07
CA GLU A 102 7.62 -7.84 -20.86
C GLU A 102 7.52 -6.59 -20.00
N VAL A 103 8.41 -5.60 -20.21
CA VAL A 103 8.50 -4.42 -19.36
C VAL A 103 8.65 -3.14 -20.17
N LEU A 104 7.69 -2.24 -20.06
CA LEU A 104 7.73 -0.87 -20.55
C LEU A 104 8.16 0.09 -19.44
N VAL A 105 9.24 0.84 -19.63
CA VAL A 105 9.60 1.97 -18.76
C VAL A 105 8.94 3.23 -19.30
N LEU A 106 8.15 3.88 -18.44
CA LEU A 106 7.36 5.06 -18.79
C LEU A 106 7.57 6.15 -17.72
N PRO A 107 8.65 6.95 -17.85
CA PRO A 107 9.00 7.95 -16.86
C PRO A 107 8.10 9.18 -16.97
N PHE A 108 7.43 9.57 -15.87
CA PHE A 108 6.69 10.82 -15.74
C PHE A 108 6.45 11.16 -14.26
N SER A 109 6.08 12.41 -13.98
CA SER A 109 5.63 12.83 -12.67
C SER A 109 4.14 12.61 -12.54
N ILE A 110 3.71 11.93 -11.46
CA ILE A 110 2.29 11.73 -11.16
C ILE A 110 1.55 13.07 -10.92
N CYS A 111 2.28 14.15 -10.61
CA CYS A 111 1.76 15.50 -10.46
C CYS A 111 1.56 16.24 -11.79
N ASP A 112 2.03 15.69 -12.91
CA ASP A 112 1.72 16.21 -14.24
C ASP A 112 0.39 15.65 -14.73
N PHE A 113 -0.69 16.21 -14.20
CA PHE A 113 -2.06 15.74 -14.47
C PHE A 113 -2.43 15.84 -15.95
N SER A 114 -1.86 16.79 -16.66
CA SER A 114 -2.11 17.02 -18.09
C SER A 114 -1.59 15.90 -18.97
N SER A 115 -0.52 15.22 -18.55
CA SER A 115 0.11 14.14 -19.30
C SER A 115 -0.60 12.78 -19.18
N HIS A 116 -1.47 12.57 -18.18
CA HIS A 116 -2.00 11.24 -17.84
C HIS A 116 -2.69 10.53 -19.01
N SER A 117 -3.46 11.26 -19.83
CA SER A 117 -4.12 10.68 -21.01
C SER A 117 -3.10 10.22 -22.07
N GLU A 118 -2.06 11.01 -22.27
CA GLU A 118 -0.95 10.67 -23.19
C GLU A 118 -0.16 9.46 -22.67
N GLN A 119 0.08 9.37 -21.35
CA GLN A 119 0.77 8.23 -20.77
C GLN A 119 -0.06 6.94 -20.93
N LEU A 120 -1.39 6.99 -20.72
CA LEU A 120 -2.25 5.84 -21.00
C LEU A 120 -2.19 5.45 -22.47
N ARG A 121 -2.22 6.41 -23.40
CA ARG A 121 -2.10 6.12 -24.84
C ARG A 121 -0.82 5.33 -25.15
N LYS A 122 0.34 5.72 -24.59
CA LYS A 122 1.61 5.00 -24.77
C LYS A 122 1.55 3.55 -24.27
N VAL A 123 0.86 3.31 -23.13
CA VAL A 123 0.65 1.96 -22.61
C VAL A 123 -0.18 1.13 -23.59
N LEU A 124 -1.27 1.71 -24.13
CA LEU A 124 -2.15 1.04 -25.07
C LEU A 124 -1.49 0.82 -26.43
N ASP A 125 -0.69 1.76 -26.92
CA ASP A 125 0.07 1.62 -28.16
C ASP A 125 1.09 0.47 -28.06
N HIS A 126 1.68 0.23 -26.87
CA HIS A 126 2.68 -0.81 -26.64
C HIS A 126 2.07 -2.21 -26.40
N PHE A 127 1.07 -2.30 -25.49
CA PHE A 127 0.50 -3.59 -25.07
C PHE A 127 -0.89 -3.89 -25.67
N GLY A 128 -1.53 -2.94 -26.34
CA GLY A 128 -2.89 -3.07 -26.85
C GLY A 128 -3.98 -3.04 -25.78
N LYS A 129 -3.62 -3.14 -24.49
CA LYS A 129 -4.56 -3.20 -23.37
C LYS A 129 -3.92 -2.73 -22.05
N LEU A 130 -4.77 -2.51 -21.06
CA LEU A 130 -4.40 -2.38 -19.66
C LEU A 130 -5.38 -3.22 -18.83
N ASP A 131 -4.89 -4.06 -17.93
CA ASP A 131 -5.73 -4.88 -17.04
C ASP A 131 -5.79 -4.30 -15.60
N ILE A 132 -4.66 -3.81 -15.07
CA ILE A 132 -4.53 -3.40 -13.67
C ILE A 132 -3.73 -2.09 -13.56
N LEU A 133 -4.27 -1.11 -12.84
CA LEU A 133 -3.54 0.09 -12.43
C LEU A 133 -3.17 0.00 -10.95
N VAL A 134 -1.89 0.15 -10.61
CA VAL A 134 -1.39 0.23 -9.24
C VAL A 134 -0.92 1.65 -8.92
N ASN A 135 -1.76 2.41 -8.23
CA ASN A 135 -1.43 3.73 -7.68
C ASN A 135 -0.57 3.55 -6.43
N ASN A 136 0.74 3.50 -6.61
CA ASN A 136 1.68 3.30 -5.52
C ASN A 136 2.59 4.52 -5.30
N ALA A 137 2.70 5.44 -6.28
CA ALA A 137 3.46 6.66 -6.12
C ALA A 137 3.01 7.46 -4.90
N GLY A 138 3.97 7.96 -4.13
CA GLY A 138 3.66 8.77 -2.95
C GLY A 138 4.90 9.17 -2.18
N ARG A 139 4.72 10.14 -1.30
CA ARG A 139 5.75 10.69 -0.42
C ARG A 139 5.25 10.70 1.02
N SER A 140 6.18 10.79 1.97
CA SER A 140 5.88 10.97 3.40
C SER A 140 6.21 12.38 3.85
N GLN A 141 5.86 12.70 5.09
CA GLN A 141 6.16 13.98 5.74
C GLN A 141 6.53 13.72 7.21
N ARG A 142 7.46 14.53 7.72
CA ARG A 142 7.92 14.50 9.11
C ARG A 142 8.14 15.91 9.61
N ALA A 143 7.18 16.43 10.38
CA ALA A 143 7.27 17.68 11.13
C ALA A 143 6.15 17.75 12.17
N SER A 144 6.26 18.64 13.16
CA SER A 144 5.16 18.92 14.10
C SER A 144 3.98 19.56 13.36
N PHE A 145 2.78 19.34 13.87
CA PHE A 145 1.54 19.80 13.20
C PHE A 145 1.54 21.31 12.96
N GLU A 146 1.97 22.09 13.96
CA GLU A 146 2.00 23.55 13.93
C GLU A 146 3.13 24.13 13.06
N GLU A 147 4.11 23.33 12.68
CA GLU A 147 5.27 23.78 11.90
C GLU A 147 5.06 23.62 10.38
N ILE A 148 4.02 22.91 9.95
CA ILE A 148 3.81 22.57 8.54
C ILE A 148 3.11 23.72 7.82
N PRO A 149 3.74 24.36 6.82
CA PRO A 149 3.05 25.33 6.00
C PRO A 149 2.08 24.66 5.02
N VAL A 150 0.98 25.33 4.69
CA VAL A 150 -0.08 24.79 3.84
C VAL A 150 0.40 24.45 2.41
N GLU A 151 1.48 25.02 1.97
CA GLU A 151 2.13 24.73 0.69
C GLU A 151 2.66 23.29 0.64
N ILE A 152 3.21 22.80 1.76
CA ILE A 152 3.63 21.38 1.91
C ILE A 152 2.42 20.45 1.92
N ASP A 153 1.31 20.87 2.56
CA ASP A 153 0.06 20.09 2.50
C ASP A 153 -0.43 19.97 1.05
N LYS A 154 -0.46 21.06 0.29
CA LYS A 154 -0.86 21.06 -1.13
C LYS A 154 0.06 20.15 -1.97
N GLU A 155 1.39 20.31 -1.87
CA GLU A 155 2.36 19.49 -2.62
C GLU A 155 2.20 17.99 -2.29
N MET A 156 1.96 17.67 -1.03
CA MET A 156 1.69 16.29 -0.60
C MET A 156 0.39 15.74 -1.20
N PHE A 157 -0.68 16.53 -1.18
CA PHE A 157 -1.96 16.13 -1.74
C PHE A 157 -1.90 16.01 -3.26
N ASP A 158 -1.20 16.88 -3.95
CA ASP A 158 -0.97 16.79 -5.40
C ASP A 158 -0.31 15.45 -5.75
N CYS A 159 0.73 15.07 -5.01
CA CYS A 159 1.44 13.82 -5.25
C CYS A 159 0.65 12.58 -4.82
N ASN A 160 0.18 12.55 -3.55
CA ASN A 160 -0.36 11.34 -2.95
C ASN A 160 -1.82 11.08 -3.31
N VAL A 161 -2.60 12.15 -3.55
CA VAL A 161 -4.06 12.09 -3.71
C VAL A 161 -4.46 12.44 -5.14
N PHE A 162 -4.24 13.68 -5.56
CA PHE A 162 -4.76 14.15 -6.84
C PHE A 162 -4.10 13.47 -8.03
N GLY A 163 -2.80 13.15 -7.94
CA GLY A 163 -2.11 12.36 -8.95
C GLY A 163 -2.73 11.00 -9.15
N ALA A 164 -2.96 10.25 -8.06
CA ALA A 164 -3.59 8.94 -8.10
C ALA A 164 -5.03 9.02 -8.65
N ILE A 165 -5.82 10.01 -8.20
CA ILE A 165 -7.20 10.20 -8.64
C ILE A 165 -7.26 10.57 -10.12
N SER A 166 -6.44 11.52 -10.56
CA SER A 166 -6.41 11.99 -11.95
C SER A 166 -6.07 10.84 -12.90
N LEU A 167 -5.01 10.07 -12.62
CA LEU A 167 -4.65 8.92 -13.43
C LEU A 167 -5.74 7.85 -13.41
N THR A 168 -6.32 7.57 -12.24
CA THR A 168 -7.41 6.60 -12.10
C THR A 168 -8.62 6.98 -12.94
N ARG A 169 -9.02 8.26 -12.96
CA ARG A 169 -10.15 8.73 -13.79
C ARG A 169 -9.92 8.47 -15.27
N VAL A 170 -8.71 8.71 -15.76
CA VAL A 170 -8.34 8.43 -17.17
C VAL A 170 -8.44 6.93 -17.46
N VAL A 171 -7.90 6.08 -16.57
CA VAL A 171 -7.90 4.62 -16.74
C VAL A 171 -9.30 4.04 -16.61
N VAL A 172 -10.11 4.48 -15.65
CA VAL A 172 -11.49 4.01 -15.45
C VAL A 172 -12.36 4.37 -16.65
N LYS A 173 -12.18 5.56 -17.24
CA LYS A 173 -12.84 5.94 -18.48
C LYS A 173 -12.51 4.96 -19.60
N TYR A 174 -11.24 4.59 -19.77
CA TYR A 174 -10.82 3.58 -20.74
C TYR A 174 -11.46 2.21 -20.45
N PHE A 175 -11.47 1.72 -19.20
CA PHE A 175 -12.09 0.45 -18.85
C PHE A 175 -13.58 0.43 -19.23
N LYS A 176 -14.31 1.52 -18.93
CA LYS A 176 -15.72 1.67 -19.27
C LYS A 176 -15.94 1.68 -20.79
N GLU A 177 -15.19 2.49 -21.53
CA GLU A 177 -15.34 2.63 -22.99
C GLU A 177 -15.02 1.33 -23.74
N LYS A 178 -14.08 0.54 -23.24
CA LYS A 178 -13.66 -0.73 -23.84
C LYS A 178 -14.38 -1.95 -23.24
N ASN A 179 -15.30 -1.75 -22.29
CA ASN A 179 -15.97 -2.82 -21.54
C ASN A 179 -14.98 -3.83 -20.93
N VAL A 180 -13.88 -3.33 -20.37
CA VAL A 180 -12.86 -4.15 -19.69
C VAL A 180 -13.20 -4.23 -18.21
N GLN A 181 -13.27 -5.45 -17.68
CA GLN A 181 -13.28 -5.66 -16.22
C GLN A 181 -11.89 -5.31 -15.66
N GLY A 182 -11.69 -4.02 -15.38
CA GLY A 182 -10.43 -3.50 -14.87
C GLY A 182 -10.25 -3.72 -13.38
N HIS A 183 -9.01 -3.54 -12.92
CA HIS A 183 -8.69 -3.56 -11.49
C HIS A 183 -7.84 -2.34 -11.13
N VAL A 184 -8.28 -1.57 -10.15
CA VAL A 184 -7.54 -0.43 -9.60
C VAL A 184 -7.05 -0.79 -8.21
N VAL A 185 -5.74 -0.68 -8.00
CA VAL A 185 -5.07 -0.90 -6.71
C VAL A 185 -4.52 0.41 -6.22
N VAL A 186 -4.70 0.72 -4.94
CA VAL A 186 -4.11 1.92 -4.33
C VAL A 186 -3.32 1.57 -3.09
N THR A 187 -2.08 2.04 -3.02
CA THR A 187 -1.23 1.93 -1.84
C THR A 187 -1.56 3.07 -0.87
N SER A 188 -2.47 2.79 0.07
CA SER A 188 -2.71 3.65 1.22
C SER A 188 -1.63 3.43 2.29
N SER A 189 -1.99 3.29 3.54
CA SER A 189 -1.09 3.00 4.67
C SER A 189 -1.91 2.65 5.91
N THR A 190 -1.29 2.04 6.92
CA THR A 190 -1.86 2.02 8.28
C THR A 190 -2.13 3.44 8.79
N ALA A 191 -1.38 4.45 8.32
CA ALA A 191 -1.65 5.87 8.57
C ALA A 191 -2.92 6.39 7.86
N GLY A 192 -3.51 5.63 6.93
CA GLY A 192 -4.84 5.90 6.37
C GLY A 192 -5.99 5.41 7.25
N LYS A 193 -5.70 4.72 8.35
CA LYS A 193 -6.66 4.20 9.35
C LYS A 193 -6.40 4.75 10.75
N LEU A 194 -5.16 5.13 11.04
CA LEU A 194 -4.70 5.62 12.35
C LEU A 194 -3.94 6.93 12.21
N GLY A 195 -4.08 7.83 13.16
CA GLY A 195 -3.23 9.01 13.26
C GLY A 195 -1.79 8.62 13.61
N ALA A 196 -0.82 9.20 12.90
CA ALA A 196 0.60 9.02 13.18
C ALA A 196 1.21 10.36 13.61
N PRO A 197 1.84 10.47 14.79
CA PRO A 197 2.51 11.70 15.23
C PRO A 197 3.54 12.18 14.20
N PHE A 198 3.70 13.48 14.08
CA PHE A 198 4.63 14.16 13.15
C PHE A 198 4.43 13.79 11.67
N SER A 199 3.23 13.35 11.30
CA SER A 199 2.89 12.93 9.94
C SER A 199 1.47 13.35 9.56
N ALA A 200 1.02 14.52 10.00
CA ALA A 200 -0.37 14.96 9.83
C ALA A 200 -0.79 15.00 8.36
N THR A 201 -0.01 15.68 7.51
CA THR A 201 -0.26 15.80 6.07
C THR A 201 -0.27 14.44 5.37
N TYR A 202 0.71 13.59 5.68
CA TYR A 202 0.77 12.23 5.16
C TYR A 202 -0.46 11.41 5.59
N THR A 203 -0.79 11.44 6.88
CA THR A 203 -1.97 10.78 7.44
C THR A 203 -3.25 11.25 6.76
N GLY A 204 -3.44 12.57 6.62
CA GLY A 204 -4.56 13.17 5.91
C GLY A 204 -4.66 12.70 4.46
N SER A 205 -3.53 12.67 3.72
CA SER A 205 -3.49 12.20 2.34
C SER A 205 -3.87 10.72 2.22
N LYS A 206 -3.44 9.86 3.15
CA LYS A 206 -3.76 8.43 3.13
C LYS A 206 -5.21 8.13 3.56
N HIS A 207 -5.80 8.95 4.44
CA HIS A 207 -7.23 8.91 4.73
C HIS A 207 -8.08 9.38 3.53
N ALA A 208 -7.64 10.43 2.82
CA ALA A 208 -8.29 10.87 1.60
C ALA A 208 -8.38 9.76 0.55
N LEU A 209 -7.29 8.99 0.34
CA LEU A 209 -7.31 7.83 -0.55
C LEU A 209 -8.37 6.80 -0.14
N GLN A 210 -8.56 6.54 1.18
CA GLN A 210 -9.62 5.63 1.62
C GLN A 210 -10.99 6.09 1.11
N GLY A 211 -11.37 7.35 1.37
CA GLY A 211 -12.66 7.87 0.97
C GLY A 211 -12.88 7.84 -0.55
N TYR A 212 -11.91 8.30 -1.34
CA TYR A 212 -12.04 8.32 -2.80
C TYR A 212 -12.18 6.92 -3.41
N PHE A 213 -11.36 5.96 -2.97
CA PHE A 213 -11.36 4.62 -3.57
C PHE A 213 -12.48 3.72 -3.01
N GLU A 214 -13.00 4.00 -1.81
CA GLU A 214 -14.26 3.42 -1.33
C GLU A 214 -15.44 3.84 -2.21
N CYS A 215 -15.57 5.14 -2.52
CA CYS A 215 -16.60 5.63 -3.45
C CYS A 215 -16.46 4.96 -4.83
N LEU A 216 -15.24 4.91 -5.37
CA LEU A 216 -14.98 4.25 -6.66
C LEU A 216 -15.39 2.76 -6.64
N ARG A 217 -15.15 2.05 -5.54
CA ARG A 217 -15.56 0.65 -5.38
C ARG A 217 -17.08 0.51 -5.46
N LEU A 218 -17.82 1.35 -4.74
CA LEU A 218 -19.28 1.32 -4.75
C LEU A 218 -19.87 1.66 -6.14
N GLU A 219 -19.23 2.59 -6.85
CA GLU A 219 -19.58 2.94 -8.21
C GLU A 219 -19.14 1.89 -9.24
N GLY A 220 -18.24 1.00 -8.86
CA GLY A 220 -17.65 -0.03 -9.73
C GLY A 220 -18.69 -0.94 -10.41
N VAL A 221 -19.84 -1.17 -9.77
CA VAL A 221 -20.97 -1.90 -10.34
C VAL A 221 -21.48 -1.24 -11.62
N LEU A 222 -21.51 0.09 -11.68
CA LEU A 222 -21.93 0.88 -12.84
C LEU A 222 -20.84 0.96 -13.93
N LEU A 223 -19.61 0.54 -13.58
CA LEU A 223 -18.42 0.59 -14.43
C LEU A 223 -18.03 -0.80 -15.00
N GLY A 224 -19.01 -1.70 -15.14
CA GLY A 224 -18.77 -3.04 -15.70
C GLY A 224 -18.11 -4.03 -14.73
N GLY A 225 -18.23 -3.80 -13.42
CA GLY A 225 -17.65 -4.66 -12.38
C GLY A 225 -16.18 -4.37 -12.10
N LEU A 226 -15.81 -3.08 -12.03
CA LEU A 226 -14.47 -2.63 -11.67
C LEU A 226 -14.07 -3.15 -10.28
N ASP A 227 -12.95 -3.85 -10.19
CA ASP A 227 -12.36 -4.26 -8.92
C ASP A 227 -11.52 -3.10 -8.33
N VAL A 228 -11.60 -2.89 -7.01
CA VAL A 228 -10.77 -1.90 -6.30
C VAL A 228 -10.16 -2.52 -5.07
N THR A 229 -8.82 -2.52 -4.99
CA THR A 229 -8.07 -2.99 -3.82
C THR A 229 -7.37 -1.82 -3.13
N ILE A 230 -7.62 -1.61 -1.84
CA ILE A 230 -6.90 -0.65 -1.00
C ILE A 230 -5.91 -1.41 -0.13
N ALA A 231 -4.61 -1.26 -0.41
CA ALA A 231 -3.56 -1.84 0.40
C ALA A 231 -3.11 -0.84 1.47
N CYS A 232 -3.08 -1.26 2.73
CA CYS A 232 -2.68 -0.45 3.89
C CYS A 232 -1.41 -1.02 4.52
N PRO A 233 -0.21 -0.80 3.92
CA PRO A 233 1.04 -1.19 4.54
C PRO A 233 1.32 -0.42 5.82
N GLY A 234 1.92 -1.11 6.81
CA GLY A 234 2.56 -0.50 7.96
C GLY A 234 3.97 0.02 7.64
N PRO A 235 4.82 0.15 8.64
CA PRO A 235 6.22 0.48 8.44
C PRO A 235 6.95 -0.63 7.67
N VAL A 236 7.45 -0.29 6.47
CA VAL A 236 8.18 -1.18 5.56
C VAL A 236 9.54 -0.58 5.26
N PHE A 237 10.59 -1.40 5.14
CA PHE A 237 11.88 -0.96 4.67
C PHE A 237 11.74 -0.31 3.29
N SER A 238 11.99 1.00 3.19
CA SER A 238 11.88 1.73 1.93
C SER A 238 12.55 3.10 2.03
N ARG A 239 12.83 3.70 0.88
CA ARG A 239 13.42 5.05 0.82
C ARG A 239 12.42 6.17 1.07
N ILE A 240 11.19 5.86 1.52
CA ILE A 240 10.12 6.86 1.72
C ILE A 240 10.48 7.88 2.81
N ARG A 241 11.23 7.46 3.85
CA ARG A 241 11.68 8.35 4.94
C ARG A 241 12.82 9.26 4.49
N GLU A 242 13.72 8.78 3.64
CA GLU A 242 14.79 9.61 3.07
C GLU A 242 14.22 10.78 2.25
N ARG A 243 13.12 10.53 1.53
CA ARG A 243 12.46 11.49 0.64
C ARG A 243 11.25 12.20 1.27
N ALA A 244 11.05 12.04 2.58
CA ALA A 244 9.95 12.68 3.28
C ALA A 244 10.14 14.21 3.32
N PHE A 245 9.03 14.93 3.15
CA PHE A 245 9.00 16.38 3.34
C PHE A 245 9.24 16.73 4.80
N THR A 246 9.85 17.89 5.03
CA THR A 246 9.94 18.53 6.36
C THR A 246 9.02 19.73 6.42
N ALA A 247 9.06 20.51 7.50
CA ALA A 247 8.39 21.81 7.58
C ALA A 247 9.00 22.87 6.65
N THR A 248 10.21 22.66 6.13
CA THR A 248 10.88 23.59 5.23
C THR A 248 10.70 23.16 3.78
N PRO A 249 10.07 23.97 2.91
CA PRO A 249 9.94 23.66 1.49
C PRO A 249 11.30 23.34 0.84
N GLY A 250 11.33 22.30 0.01
CA GLY A 250 12.55 21.84 -0.66
C GLY A 250 13.54 21.05 0.21
N LYS A 251 13.39 21.02 1.54
CA LYS A 251 14.24 20.27 2.45
C LYS A 251 13.66 18.87 2.70
N LEU A 252 14.49 17.84 2.47
CA LEU A 252 14.11 16.45 2.74
C LEU A 252 14.58 16.02 4.15
N TYR A 253 13.86 15.05 4.71
CA TYR A 253 14.13 14.51 6.03
C TYR A 253 15.45 13.72 6.10
N ASN A 254 15.83 13.06 4.98
CA ASN A 254 17.09 12.34 4.77
C ASN A 254 17.45 11.27 5.84
N MET A 255 16.46 10.75 6.57
CA MET A 255 16.71 9.67 7.53
C MET A 255 16.69 8.32 6.83
N LYS A 256 17.80 7.58 6.95
CA LYS A 256 17.90 6.21 6.46
C LYS A 256 17.40 5.23 7.51
N ASP A 257 16.68 4.23 7.06
CA ASP A 257 16.28 3.11 7.91
C ASP A 257 17.52 2.29 8.29
N THR A 258 17.58 1.85 9.55
CA THR A 258 18.69 1.04 10.08
C THR A 258 18.21 -0.40 10.29
N PRO A 259 19.13 -1.38 10.33
CA PRO A 259 18.78 -2.77 10.64
C PRO A 259 18.10 -2.98 12.00
N LYS A 260 18.24 -2.01 12.92
CA LYS A 260 17.57 -2.02 14.23
C LYS A 260 16.10 -1.52 14.17
N SER A 261 15.71 -0.89 13.06
CA SER A 261 14.33 -0.44 12.88
C SER A 261 13.40 -1.67 12.73
N ARG A 262 12.34 -1.74 13.52
CA ARG A 262 11.31 -2.78 13.36
C ARG A 262 10.44 -2.42 12.16
N LEU A 263 10.86 -2.86 11.00
CA LEU A 263 10.20 -2.62 9.72
C LEU A 263 10.01 -3.94 9.01
N MET A 264 8.85 -4.12 8.40
CA MET A 264 8.59 -5.29 7.56
C MET A 264 9.54 -5.31 6.36
N PRO A 265 10.10 -6.48 5.96
CA PRO A 265 10.83 -6.62 4.71
C PRO A 265 9.99 -6.21 3.50
N THR A 266 10.59 -5.48 2.56
CA THR A 266 9.87 -4.94 1.39
C THR A 266 9.32 -6.02 0.47
N ASP A 267 10.09 -7.08 0.26
CA ASP A 267 9.71 -8.26 -0.51
C ASP A 267 8.48 -8.97 0.09
N ARG A 268 8.43 -9.10 1.42
CA ARG A 268 7.28 -9.68 2.10
C ARG A 268 6.02 -8.83 1.92
N CYS A 269 6.12 -7.51 2.08
CA CYS A 269 5.02 -6.58 1.83
C CYS A 269 4.52 -6.69 0.38
N ALA A 270 5.45 -6.64 -0.58
CA ALA A 270 5.14 -6.73 -2.01
C ALA A 270 4.47 -8.05 -2.38
N ARG A 271 4.95 -9.18 -1.83
CA ARG A 271 4.33 -10.49 -2.03
C ARG A 271 2.90 -10.54 -1.50
N LEU A 272 2.64 -9.99 -0.32
CA LEU A 272 1.28 -9.91 0.24
C LEU A 272 0.37 -9.00 -0.61
N MET A 273 0.89 -7.89 -1.13
CA MET A 273 0.16 -7.06 -2.09
C MET A 273 -0.16 -7.82 -3.38
N ALA A 274 0.77 -8.59 -3.93
CA ALA A 274 0.53 -9.41 -5.12
C ALA A 274 -0.56 -10.47 -4.86
N VAL A 275 -0.59 -11.08 -3.65
CA VAL A 275 -1.68 -11.98 -3.23
C VAL A 275 -3.02 -11.24 -3.19
N ALA A 276 -3.06 -10.04 -2.61
CA ALA A 276 -4.28 -9.23 -2.54
C ALA A 276 -4.81 -8.91 -3.95
N ILE A 277 -3.93 -8.54 -4.87
CA ILE A 277 -4.25 -8.25 -6.28
C ILE A 277 -4.81 -9.50 -6.98
N ALA A 278 -4.15 -10.65 -6.85
CA ALA A 278 -4.58 -11.91 -7.47
C ALA A 278 -5.95 -12.37 -6.96
N ASN A 279 -6.26 -12.07 -5.70
CA ASN A 279 -7.52 -12.42 -5.05
C ASN A 279 -8.59 -11.31 -5.12
N LYS A 280 -8.29 -10.17 -5.74
CA LYS A 280 -9.19 -9.02 -5.88
C LYS A 280 -9.79 -8.60 -4.53
N MET A 281 -8.94 -8.51 -3.52
CA MET A 281 -9.37 -8.19 -2.15
C MET A 281 -9.72 -6.69 -2.05
N ASP A 282 -10.79 -6.36 -1.35
CA ASP A 282 -11.28 -4.98 -1.23
C ASP A 282 -10.33 -4.09 -0.45
N GLU A 283 -9.94 -4.52 0.74
CA GLU A 283 -8.98 -3.84 1.61
C GLU A 283 -8.08 -4.87 2.29
N VAL A 284 -6.79 -4.54 2.41
CA VAL A 284 -5.83 -5.41 3.11
C VAL A 284 -4.92 -4.59 4.03
N TRP A 285 -4.68 -5.13 5.22
CA TRP A 285 -3.76 -4.56 6.21
C TRP A 285 -2.49 -5.39 6.26
N ILE A 286 -1.37 -4.78 5.90
CA ILE A 286 -0.07 -5.46 5.81
C ILE A 286 0.86 -4.85 6.84
N SER A 287 0.88 -5.40 8.04
CA SER A 287 1.67 -4.87 9.14
C SER A 287 1.91 -5.91 10.22
N GLU A 288 3.08 -5.84 10.85
CA GLU A 288 3.39 -6.64 12.03
C GLU A 288 2.70 -6.07 13.29
N ASN A 289 2.61 -6.91 14.32
CA ASN A 289 2.19 -6.47 15.64
C ASN A 289 3.31 -5.67 16.35
N PRO A 290 3.00 -4.64 17.14
CA PRO A 290 1.66 -4.30 17.67
C PRO A 290 0.77 -3.44 16.76
N ILE A 291 1.25 -2.93 15.63
CA ILE A 291 0.49 -1.98 14.78
C ILE A 291 -0.78 -2.64 14.25
N LEU A 292 -0.71 -3.87 13.77
CA LEU A 292 -1.87 -4.60 13.28
C LEU A 292 -2.95 -4.74 14.36
N LEU A 293 -2.57 -5.10 15.58
CA LEU A 293 -3.50 -5.18 16.71
C LEU A 293 -4.14 -3.82 17.05
N THR A 294 -3.35 -2.75 17.01
CA THR A 294 -3.86 -1.39 17.22
C THR A 294 -4.87 -0.98 16.16
N MET A 295 -4.69 -1.40 14.91
CA MET A 295 -5.67 -1.17 13.84
C MET A 295 -6.99 -1.89 14.11
N TYR A 296 -6.96 -3.17 14.51
CA TYR A 296 -8.17 -3.89 14.91
C TYR A 296 -8.89 -3.20 16.07
N LEU A 297 -8.15 -2.81 17.11
CA LEU A 297 -8.73 -2.11 18.26
C LEU A 297 -9.33 -0.74 17.86
N ALA A 298 -8.65 0.01 17.04
CA ALA A 298 -9.14 1.31 16.58
C ALA A 298 -10.39 1.19 15.71
N GLN A 299 -10.46 0.16 14.87
CA GLN A 299 -11.56 -0.06 13.94
C GLN A 299 -12.81 -0.62 14.66
N TYR A 300 -12.66 -1.59 15.54
CA TYR A 300 -13.78 -2.32 16.14
C TYR A 300 -14.12 -1.89 17.57
N ALA A 301 -13.21 -1.22 18.27
CA ALA A 301 -13.41 -0.69 19.61
C ALA A 301 -12.84 0.74 19.76
N PRO A 302 -13.30 1.72 18.94
CA PRO A 302 -12.67 3.04 18.85
C PRO A 302 -12.63 3.81 20.16
N SER A 303 -13.64 3.69 20.99
CA SER A 303 -13.68 4.36 22.30
C SER A 303 -12.64 3.78 23.27
N ILE A 304 -12.51 2.45 23.32
CA ILE A 304 -11.49 1.77 24.14
C ILE A 304 -10.09 2.17 23.63
N PHE A 305 -9.88 2.12 22.32
CA PHE A 305 -8.61 2.51 21.73
C PHE A 305 -8.22 3.94 22.09
N ARG A 306 -9.11 4.92 21.88
CA ARG A 306 -8.81 6.34 22.13
C ARG A 306 -8.63 6.68 23.60
N ASN A 307 -9.48 6.12 24.48
CA ASN A 307 -9.47 6.49 25.88
C ASN A 307 -8.38 5.81 26.72
N TYR A 308 -7.96 4.60 26.32
CA TYR A 308 -7.02 3.79 27.09
C TYR A 308 -5.74 3.47 26.32
N VAL A 309 -5.85 2.86 25.14
CA VAL A 309 -4.69 2.34 24.40
C VAL A 309 -3.82 3.46 23.87
N MET A 310 -4.41 4.52 23.28
CA MET A 310 -3.64 5.66 22.80
C MET A 310 -2.86 6.34 23.93
N LYS A 311 -3.48 6.54 25.10
CA LYS A 311 -2.80 7.17 26.25
C LYS A 311 -1.63 6.34 26.76
N LEU A 312 -1.74 5.01 26.66
CA LEU A 312 -0.67 4.09 27.04
C LEU A 312 0.49 4.07 26.00
N LEU A 313 0.14 4.09 24.72
CA LEU A 313 1.12 4.02 23.63
C LEU A 313 1.83 5.35 23.37
N PHE A 314 1.13 6.48 23.46
CA PHE A 314 1.62 7.81 23.12
C PHE A 314 1.82 8.68 24.37
N THR A 315 2.72 8.22 25.27
CA THR A 315 3.19 9.06 26.39
C THR A 315 4.07 10.19 25.86
N ARG A 316 4.19 11.29 26.62
CA ARG A 316 5.03 12.43 26.25
C ARG A 316 6.45 12.01 25.88
N GLU A 317 7.06 11.13 26.69
CA GLU A 317 8.43 10.63 26.43
C GLU A 317 8.54 9.88 25.10
N ARG A 318 7.59 8.96 24.80
CA ARG A 318 7.59 8.21 23.55
C ARG A 318 7.35 9.09 22.34
N VAL A 319 6.45 10.08 22.47
CA VAL A 319 6.19 11.05 21.39
C VAL A 319 7.43 11.90 21.12
N MET A 320 8.17 12.32 22.17
CA MET A 320 9.43 13.05 21.99
C MET A 320 10.51 12.18 21.28
N LYS A 321 10.66 10.90 21.65
CA LYS A 321 11.56 9.98 20.94
C LYS A 321 11.22 9.83 19.45
N LEU A 322 9.90 9.73 19.13
CA LEU A 322 9.45 9.72 17.73
C LEU A 322 9.79 11.01 16.98
N ARG A 323 9.78 12.18 17.66
CA ARG A 323 10.22 13.46 17.07
C ARG A 323 11.70 13.43 16.70
N GLU A 324 12.53 12.81 17.54
CA GLU A 324 13.97 12.65 17.35
C GLU A 324 14.34 11.50 16.38
N GLY A 325 13.35 10.77 15.88
CA GLY A 325 13.55 9.67 14.94
C GLY A 325 14.00 8.35 15.57
N GLN A 326 13.81 8.22 16.89
CA GLN A 326 14.18 7.03 17.68
C GLN A 326 13.02 6.03 17.85
#